data_6de079cf0176018bacc142c438210ee0
#
_entry.id   6de079cf0176018bacc142c438210ee0
#
_cell.length_a   1.000
_cell.length_b   1.000
_cell.length_c   1.000
_cell.angle_alpha   90.00
_cell.angle_beta   90.00
_cell.angle_gamma   90.00
#
_symmetry.space_group_name_H-M   'P 1'
#
loop_
_entity.id
_entity.type
_entity.pdbx_description
1 polymer ?
#
loop_
_entity_poly.entity_id
_entity_poly.type
_entity_poly.pdbx_seq_one_letter_code
_entity_poly.pdbx_strand_id
1 'polypeptide(L)'
;MQKQPFEKHVWAEIDLEALRYNFREVKARAGALPLCAVVKADSYGHGAVQCARVFAEEGAAWLAVSCLTEAVQLRKAGQTLPILILGHVQPAYAAALIQNDITVACYSLAQAHALSEAAVAAGGRVHIHLKADTGMGRIGFALRTDFDAAIREMLEACALPGLEMTGLFQHFSVADDTAPENVAYTAEQHALFVKAFHALKAAGREPALVHCDNSAGVMLHPDWPEGLPRERCMARPGIILYGYDPSDEVRFGRFKPVMTLKTVVSMIKEMQIGRASCRERV
;
A
#
# COMPACT_ATOMS: atom_id res chain seq x y z
N MET A 1 -1.99 34.32 -0.13
CA MET A 1 -3.17 33.46 0.11
C MET A 1 -4.39 34.23 -0.37
N GLN A 2 -5.06 33.78 -1.44
CA GLN A 2 -6.37 34.32 -1.81
C GLN A 2 -7.37 34.00 -0.70
N LYS A 3 -8.00 35.02 -0.12
CA LYS A 3 -9.11 34.82 0.80
C LYS A 3 -10.21 34.06 0.06
N GLN A 4 -10.58 32.88 0.55
CA GLN A 4 -11.74 32.18 -0.01
C GLN A 4 -12.98 33.04 0.20
N PRO A 5 -13.82 33.18 -0.82
CA PRO A 5 -14.97 34.09 -0.78
C PRO A 5 -16.13 33.62 0.11
N PHE A 6 -16.01 32.41 0.71
CA PHE A 6 -17.06 31.81 1.53
C PHE A 6 -16.54 31.48 2.93
N GLU A 7 -17.42 31.65 3.93
CA GLU A 7 -17.16 31.24 5.30
C GLU A 7 -17.06 29.72 5.39
N LYS A 8 -16.01 29.23 6.10
CA LYS A 8 -15.82 27.80 6.34
C LYS A 8 -16.53 27.44 7.66
N HIS A 9 -17.49 26.51 7.56
CA HIS A 9 -18.17 25.99 8.76
C HIS A 9 -17.46 24.72 9.28
N VAL A 10 -16.98 23.85 8.38
CA VAL A 10 -16.20 22.63 8.70
C VAL A 10 -15.12 22.47 7.65
N TRP A 11 -13.88 22.15 8.06
CA TRP A 11 -12.79 21.85 7.14
C TRP A 11 -11.74 20.95 7.79
N ALA A 12 -10.99 20.22 6.96
CA ALA A 12 -9.78 19.52 7.36
C ALA A 12 -8.55 20.36 7.00
N GLU A 13 -7.62 20.48 7.92
CA GLU A 13 -6.29 21.03 7.67
C GLU A 13 -5.31 19.86 7.57
N ILE A 14 -4.49 19.86 6.52
CA ILE A 14 -3.48 18.86 6.28
C ILE A 14 -2.10 19.49 6.47
N ASP A 15 -1.37 19.01 7.46
CA ASP A 15 -0.03 19.48 7.80
C ASP A 15 1.01 18.67 7.00
N LEU A 16 1.51 19.28 5.91
CA LEU A 16 2.52 18.64 5.05
C LEU A 16 3.89 18.55 5.73
N GLU A 17 4.20 19.38 6.72
CA GLU A 17 5.45 19.26 7.49
C GLU A 17 5.39 18.09 8.47
N ALA A 18 4.24 17.83 9.09
CA ALA A 18 4.02 16.61 9.85
C ALA A 18 4.16 15.36 8.96
N LEU A 19 3.64 15.41 7.72
CA LEU A 19 3.77 14.32 6.74
C LEU A 19 5.25 14.06 6.39
N ARG A 20 6.05 15.12 6.14
CA ARG A 20 7.50 15.03 5.88
C ARG A 20 8.24 14.41 7.08
N TYR A 21 7.93 14.90 8.26
CA TYR A 21 8.51 14.40 9.50
C TYR A 21 8.26 12.90 9.66
N ASN A 22 7.01 12.45 9.51
CA ASN A 22 6.64 11.06 9.64
C ASN A 22 7.34 10.17 8.60
N PHE A 23 7.43 10.62 7.35
CA PHE A 23 8.15 9.88 6.31
C PHE A 23 9.64 9.73 6.65
N ARG A 24 10.29 10.79 7.13
CA ARG A 24 11.71 10.76 7.55
C ARG A 24 11.95 9.81 8.72
N GLU A 25 11.04 9.77 9.71
CA GLU A 25 11.10 8.84 10.83
C GLU A 25 11.03 7.38 10.36
N VAL A 26 10.09 7.06 9.46
CA VAL A 26 9.97 5.72 8.87
C VAL A 26 11.20 5.39 8.03
N LYS A 27 11.71 6.34 7.24
CA LYS A 27 12.91 6.16 6.41
C LYS A 27 14.16 5.90 7.26
N ALA A 28 14.33 6.64 8.38
CA ALA A 28 15.41 6.41 9.32
C ALA A 28 15.35 5.00 9.93
N ARG A 29 14.15 4.50 10.24
CA ARG A 29 13.95 3.14 10.76
C ARG A 29 14.22 2.07 9.70
N ALA A 30 13.78 2.28 8.46
CA ALA A 30 14.00 1.38 7.33
C ALA A 30 15.48 1.32 6.90
N GLY A 31 16.28 2.34 7.23
CA GLY A 31 17.68 2.43 6.81
C GLY A 31 17.82 2.55 5.31
N ALA A 32 18.55 1.61 4.69
CA ALA A 32 18.76 1.59 3.24
C ALA A 32 17.59 1.00 2.45
N LEU A 33 16.54 0.49 3.11
CA LEU A 33 15.41 -0.13 2.44
C LEU A 33 14.56 0.92 1.72
N PRO A 34 14.33 0.81 0.40
CA PRO A 34 13.45 1.72 -0.33
C PRO A 34 12.03 1.70 0.23
N LEU A 35 11.36 2.86 0.21
CA LEU A 35 9.98 2.99 0.68
C LEU A 35 9.02 3.19 -0.49
N CYS A 36 7.95 2.39 -0.51
CA CYS A 36 6.76 2.60 -1.30
C CYS A 36 5.70 3.28 -0.43
N ALA A 37 5.47 4.58 -0.64
CA ALA A 37 4.47 5.30 0.13
C ALA A 37 3.05 4.91 -0.34
N VAL A 38 2.21 4.42 0.59
CA VAL A 38 0.84 4.02 0.27
C VAL A 38 -0.07 5.25 0.34
N VAL A 39 -0.60 5.66 -0.81
CA VAL A 39 -1.43 6.86 -1.01
C VAL A 39 -2.84 6.55 -1.51
N LYS A 40 -3.30 5.30 -1.31
CA LYS A 40 -4.66 4.85 -1.65
C LYS A 40 -5.74 5.61 -0.89
N ALA A 41 -6.98 5.54 -1.37
CA ALA A 41 -8.15 6.20 -0.78
C ALA A 41 -7.89 7.70 -0.52
N ASP A 42 -7.41 8.39 -1.57
CA ASP A 42 -7.00 9.81 -1.51
C ASP A 42 -6.00 10.09 -0.37
N SER A 43 -4.96 9.23 -0.25
CA SER A 43 -4.01 9.29 0.87
C SER A 43 -4.71 9.18 2.24
N TYR A 44 -5.58 8.17 2.39
CA TYR A 44 -6.41 8.00 3.58
C TYR A 44 -7.22 9.28 3.92
N GLY A 45 -7.70 9.98 2.90
CA GLY A 45 -8.47 11.22 3.02
C GLY A 45 -7.64 12.51 3.15
N HIS A 46 -6.31 12.43 3.01
CA HIS A 46 -5.41 13.59 3.20
C HIS A 46 -5.07 14.35 1.89
N GLY A 47 -5.60 13.90 0.73
CA GLY A 47 -5.30 14.50 -0.57
C GLY A 47 -4.09 13.86 -1.27
N ALA A 48 -4.34 12.87 -2.13
CA ALA A 48 -3.31 12.02 -2.71
C ALA A 48 -2.26 12.78 -3.53
N VAL A 49 -2.67 13.80 -4.29
CA VAL A 49 -1.75 14.54 -5.18
C VAL A 49 -0.69 15.30 -4.37
N GLN A 50 -1.10 16.00 -3.30
CA GLN A 50 -0.19 16.77 -2.45
C GLN A 50 0.70 15.85 -1.62
N CYS A 51 0.11 14.78 -1.03
CA CYS A 51 0.87 13.80 -0.26
C CYS A 51 1.91 13.07 -1.13
N ALA A 52 1.53 12.62 -2.33
CA ALA A 52 2.44 11.93 -3.25
C ALA A 52 3.61 12.83 -3.67
N ARG A 53 3.38 14.14 -3.88
CA ARG A 53 4.44 15.10 -4.18
C ARG A 53 5.41 15.21 -3.00
N VAL A 54 4.91 15.34 -1.78
CA VAL A 54 5.75 15.38 -0.57
C VAL A 54 6.58 14.11 -0.43
N PHE A 55 5.97 12.94 -0.61
CA PHE A 55 6.71 11.68 -0.52
C PHE A 55 7.78 11.54 -1.61
N ALA A 56 7.52 12.01 -2.84
CA ALA A 56 8.51 12.04 -3.91
C ALA A 56 9.70 12.96 -3.56
N GLU A 57 9.43 14.15 -3.04
CA GLU A 57 10.46 15.11 -2.57
C GLU A 57 11.31 14.53 -1.43
N GLU A 58 10.72 13.74 -0.53
CA GLU A 58 11.41 13.07 0.57
C GLU A 58 12.14 11.77 0.15
N GLY A 59 12.01 11.38 -1.12
CA GLY A 59 12.72 10.25 -1.70
C GLY A 59 12.01 8.91 -1.50
N ALA A 60 10.68 8.88 -1.60
CA ALA A 60 9.95 7.64 -1.82
C ALA A 60 10.41 7.01 -3.15
N ALA A 61 10.57 5.69 -3.18
CA ALA A 61 10.97 4.97 -4.38
C ALA A 61 9.76 4.59 -5.25
N TRP A 62 8.61 4.35 -4.63
CA TRP A 62 7.36 3.94 -5.25
C TRP A 62 6.17 4.60 -4.57
N LEU A 63 5.05 4.62 -5.27
CA LEU A 63 3.74 4.92 -4.70
C LEU A 63 2.83 3.69 -4.87
N ALA A 64 1.91 3.48 -3.90
CA ALA A 64 0.92 2.43 -4.00
C ALA A 64 -0.49 2.97 -3.80
N VAL A 65 -1.39 2.56 -4.68
CA VAL A 65 -2.80 2.97 -4.72
C VAL A 65 -3.71 1.75 -4.73
N SER A 66 -5.03 1.94 -4.60
CA SER A 66 -5.99 0.84 -4.61
C SER A 66 -6.59 0.53 -5.97
N CYS A 67 -6.67 1.50 -6.89
CA CYS A 67 -7.34 1.35 -8.18
C CYS A 67 -6.72 2.22 -9.29
N LEU A 68 -7.14 1.95 -10.52
CA LEU A 68 -6.64 2.64 -11.70
C LEU A 68 -6.94 4.14 -11.69
N THR A 69 -8.12 4.53 -11.21
CA THR A 69 -8.51 5.96 -11.16
C THR A 69 -7.55 6.77 -10.29
N GLU A 70 -7.15 6.26 -9.14
CA GLU A 70 -6.15 6.90 -8.26
C GLU A 70 -4.78 7.00 -8.94
N ALA A 71 -4.33 5.92 -9.61
CA ALA A 71 -3.06 5.92 -10.32
C ALA A 71 -3.03 6.96 -11.46
N VAL A 72 -4.08 7.00 -12.29
CA VAL A 72 -4.22 7.97 -13.38
C VAL A 72 -4.32 9.40 -12.87
N GLN A 73 -4.99 9.62 -11.73
CA GLN A 73 -5.03 10.95 -11.09
C GLN A 73 -3.63 11.44 -10.74
N LEU A 74 -2.78 10.58 -10.16
CA LEU A 74 -1.40 10.92 -9.84
C LEU A 74 -0.57 11.20 -11.09
N ARG A 75 -0.71 10.39 -12.16
CA ARG A 75 -0.02 10.62 -13.43
C ARG A 75 -0.42 11.96 -14.06
N LYS A 76 -1.73 12.28 -14.09
CA LYS A 76 -2.24 13.58 -14.59
C LYS A 76 -1.73 14.77 -13.77
N ALA A 77 -1.43 14.56 -12.48
CA ALA A 77 -0.81 15.57 -11.62
C ALA A 77 0.73 15.67 -11.79
N GLY A 78 1.31 14.97 -12.76
CA GLY A 78 2.75 15.02 -13.06
C GLY A 78 3.62 14.09 -12.23
N GLN A 79 3.02 13.11 -11.50
CA GLN A 79 3.80 12.16 -10.72
C GLN A 79 4.54 11.18 -11.64
N THR A 80 5.87 11.09 -11.48
CA THR A 80 6.76 10.26 -12.30
C THR A 80 7.25 8.99 -11.60
N LEU A 81 7.13 8.89 -10.26
CA LEU A 81 7.51 7.68 -9.53
C LEU A 81 6.74 6.46 -10.05
N PRO A 82 7.32 5.26 -9.99
CA PRO A 82 6.59 4.03 -10.25
C PRO A 82 5.35 3.92 -9.35
N ILE A 83 4.23 3.46 -9.92
CA ILE A 83 2.95 3.32 -9.22
C ILE A 83 2.51 1.87 -9.26
N LEU A 84 2.20 1.30 -8.09
CA LEU A 84 1.63 -0.04 -7.93
C LEU A 84 0.16 0.05 -7.54
N ILE A 85 -0.73 -0.58 -8.31
CA ILE A 85 -2.10 -0.81 -7.89
C ILE A 85 -2.15 -2.10 -7.07
N LEU A 86 -2.55 -1.98 -5.79
CA LEU A 86 -2.64 -3.09 -4.84
C LEU A 86 -3.92 -3.92 -4.99
N GLY A 87 -4.93 -3.38 -5.65
CA GLY A 87 -6.26 -3.99 -5.82
C GLY A 87 -6.49 -4.58 -7.21
N HIS A 88 -7.76 -4.94 -7.45
CA HIS A 88 -8.20 -5.45 -8.75
C HIS A 88 -8.25 -4.35 -9.81
N VAL A 89 -7.84 -4.71 -11.04
CA VAL A 89 -8.06 -3.90 -12.24
C VAL A 89 -8.74 -4.81 -13.28
N GLN A 90 -9.80 -4.32 -13.91
CA GLN A 90 -10.46 -5.05 -14.99
C GLN A 90 -9.53 -5.16 -16.20
N PRO A 91 -9.40 -6.31 -16.84
CA PRO A 91 -8.53 -6.51 -18.00
C PRO A 91 -8.77 -5.54 -19.15
N ALA A 92 -10.02 -5.09 -19.35
CA ALA A 92 -10.39 -4.08 -20.35
C ALA A 92 -9.58 -2.78 -20.25
N TYR A 93 -8.94 -2.49 -19.11
CA TYR A 93 -8.10 -1.31 -18.93
C TYR A 93 -6.60 -1.55 -19.19
N ALA A 94 -6.20 -2.68 -19.78
CA ALA A 94 -4.80 -2.98 -20.06
C ALA A 94 -4.09 -1.87 -20.87
N ALA A 95 -4.76 -1.30 -21.88
CA ALA A 95 -4.23 -0.18 -22.65
C ALA A 95 -3.91 1.04 -21.76
N ALA A 96 -4.78 1.37 -20.80
CA ALA A 96 -4.55 2.48 -19.88
C ALA A 96 -3.39 2.21 -18.91
N LEU A 97 -3.22 0.96 -18.47
CA LEU A 97 -2.08 0.56 -17.64
C LEU A 97 -0.76 0.75 -18.41
N ILE A 98 -0.70 0.28 -19.64
CA ILE A 98 0.47 0.40 -20.52
C ILE A 98 0.79 1.87 -20.80
N GLN A 99 -0.21 2.66 -21.24
CA GLN A 99 -0.03 4.08 -21.58
C GLN A 99 0.46 4.94 -20.41
N ASN A 100 0.07 4.59 -19.19
CA ASN A 100 0.43 5.36 -18.00
C ASN A 100 1.58 4.73 -17.21
N ASP A 101 2.21 3.66 -17.71
CA ASP A 101 3.28 2.93 -17.03
C ASP A 101 2.90 2.60 -15.57
N ILE A 102 1.81 1.84 -15.41
CA ILE A 102 1.27 1.46 -14.10
C ILE A 102 1.43 -0.03 -13.89
N THR A 103 2.07 -0.40 -12.79
CA THR A 103 2.21 -1.79 -12.33
C THR A 103 0.98 -2.22 -11.55
N VAL A 104 0.54 -3.48 -11.71
CA VAL A 104 -0.63 -4.01 -11.01
C VAL A 104 -0.34 -5.28 -10.24
N ALA A 105 -1.11 -5.52 -9.18
CA ALA A 105 -1.12 -6.81 -8.49
C ALA A 105 -1.71 -7.89 -9.39
N CYS A 106 -0.95 -8.97 -9.59
CA CYS A 106 -1.41 -10.22 -10.19
C CYS A 106 -1.64 -11.23 -9.07
N TYR A 107 -2.88 -11.70 -8.91
CA TYR A 107 -3.29 -12.43 -7.71
C TYR A 107 -4.01 -13.76 -7.99
N SER A 108 -4.23 -14.10 -9.25
CA SER A 108 -4.74 -15.41 -9.68
C SER A 108 -4.39 -15.67 -11.13
N LEU A 109 -4.32 -16.94 -11.50
CA LEU A 109 -4.03 -17.35 -12.87
C LEU A 109 -5.14 -16.90 -13.85
N ALA A 110 -6.41 -16.97 -13.44
CA ALA A 110 -7.53 -16.50 -14.27
C ALA A 110 -7.42 -15.00 -14.59
N GLN A 111 -7.08 -14.17 -13.60
CA GLN A 111 -6.86 -12.74 -13.83
C GLN A 111 -5.62 -12.51 -14.71
N ALA A 112 -4.55 -13.29 -14.53
CA ALA A 112 -3.34 -13.19 -15.34
C ALA A 112 -3.62 -13.48 -16.83
N HIS A 113 -4.36 -14.54 -17.15
CA HIS A 113 -4.76 -14.85 -18.52
C HIS A 113 -5.56 -13.72 -19.16
N ALA A 114 -6.64 -13.29 -18.50
CA ALA A 114 -7.48 -12.22 -19.03
C ALA A 114 -6.74 -10.89 -19.23
N LEU A 115 -5.83 -10.54 -18.29
CA LEU A 115 -5.02 -9.34 -18.40
C LEU A 115 -3.97 -9.46 -19.52
N SER A 116 -3.39 -10.64 -19.70
CA SER A 116 -2.42 -10.91 -20.77
C SER A 116 -3.05 -10.80 -22.15
N GLU A 117 -4.22 -11.41 -22.36
CA GLU A 117 -4.96 -11.31 -23.61
C GLU A 117 -5.28 -9.85 -23.96
N ALA A 118 -5.78 -9.09 -22.99
CA ALA A 118 -6.09 -7.68 -23.19
C ALA A 118 -4.83 -6.83 -23.45
N ALA A 119 -3.71 -7.13 -22.81
CA ALA A 119 -2.44 -6.44 -23.02
C ALA A 119 -1.88 -6.70 -24.42
N VAL A 120 -1.91 -7.95 -24.90
CA VAL A 120 -1.52 -8.32 -26.27
C VAL A 120 -2.42 -7.62 -27.29
N ALA A 121 -3.74 -7.61 -27.09
CA ALA A 121 -4.67 -6.89 -27.94
C ALA A 121 -4.42 -5.37 -27.97
N ALA A 122 -3.90 -4.80 -26.87
CA ALA A 122 -3.49 -3.40 -26.79
C ALA A 122 -2.09 -3.13 -27.35
N GLY A 123 -1.40 -4.16 -27.88
CA GLY A 123 -0.08 -4.04 -28.49
C GLY A 123 1.08 -3.84 -27.52
N GLY A 124 0.95 -4.28 -26.25
CA GLY A 124 2.00 -4.10 -25.25
C GLY A 124 2.00 -5.18 -24.17
N ARG A 125 2.72 -4.87 -23.09
CA ARG A 125 2.81 -5.74 -21.90
C ARG A 125 2.48 -4.92 -20.65
N VAL A 126 1.83 -5.54 -19.70
CA VAL A 126 1.53 -4.94 -18.39
C VAL A 126 2.56 -5.43 -17.37
N HIS A 127 3.17 -4.50 -16.64
CA HIS A 127 4.03 -4.81 -15.49
C HIS A 127 3.18 -5.35 -14.35
N ILE A 128 3.57 -6.50 -13.82
CA ILE A 128 2.86 -7.12 -12.70
C ILE A 128 3.79 -7.40 -11.52
N HIS A 129 3.24 -7.22 -10.31
CA HIS A 129 3.79 -7.84 -9.12
C HIS A 129 2.89 -9.01 -8.71
N LEU A 130 3.46 -10.21 -8.61
CA LEU A 130 2.74 -11.37 -8.11
C LEU A 130 2.35 -11.15 -6.65
N LYS A 131 1.06 -11.32 -6.35
CA LYS A 131 0.56 -11.22 -4.97
C LYS A 131 0.47 -12.60 -4.35
N ALA A 132 1.36 -12.86 -3.40
CA ALA A 132 1.34 -14.06 -2.58
C ALA A 132 0.32 -13.92 -1.44
N ASP A 133 -0.62 -14.85 -1.30
CA ASP A 133 -1.43 -14.97 -0.10
C ASP A 133 -0.81 -16.00 0.83
N THR A 134 -0.12 -15.50 1.84
CA THR A 134 0.55 -16.30 2.88
C THR A 134 -0.32 -16.54 4.10
N GLY A 135 -1.61 -16.13 4.03
CA GLY A 135 -2.56 -16.31 5.11
C GLY A 135 -3.41 -15.10 5.46
N MET A 136 -3.30 -13.99 4.71
CA MET A 136 -4.21 -12.86 4.91
C MET A 136 -5.64 -13.16 4.40
N GLY A 137 -5.80 -14.07 3.41
CA GLY A 137 -7.10 -14.54 2.95
C GLY A 137 -7.92 -13.48 2.20
N ARG A 138 -7.28 -12.46 1.59
CA ARG A 138 -7.98 -11.39 0.88
C ARG A 138 -7.91 -11.53 -0.64
N ILE A 139 -6.73 -11.44 -1.20
CA ILE A 139 -6.39 -11.71 -2.62
C ILE A 139 -4.97 -12.26 -2.68
N GLY A 140 -4.66 -13.06 -3.68
CA GLY A 140 -3.33 -13.62 -3.90
C GLY A 140 -3.37 -15.08 -4.27
N PHE A 141 -2.26 -15.56 -4.83
CA PHE A 141 -2.03 -16.98 -5.03
C PHE A 141 -1.95 -17.68 -3.66
N ALA A 142 -2.77 -18.72 -3.45
CA ALA A 142 -3.08 -19.27 -2.15
C ALA A 142 -1.97 -20.19 -1.60
N LEU A 143 -0.79 -19.64 -1.31
CA LEU A 143 0.40 -20.38 -0.86
C LEU A 143 0.17 -21.19 0.41
N ARG A 144 -0.65 -20.69 1.33
CA ARG A 144 -0.95 -21.38 2.59
C ARG A 144 -1.85 -22.59 2.41
N THR A 145 -2.70 -22.58 1.38
CA THR A 145 -3.65 -23.66 1.11
C THR A 145 -3.00 -24.80 0.32
N ASP A 146 -2.32 -24.47 -0.78
CA ASP A 146 -1.58 -25.41 -1.62
C ASP A 146 -0.38 -24.67 -2.24
N PHE A 147 0.77 -24.86 -1.61
CA PHE A 147 1.99 -24.16 -2.00
C PHE A 147 2.42 -24.52 -3.42
N ASP A 148 2.42 -25.80 -3.76
CA ASP A 148 2.95 -26.26 -5.04
C ASP A 148 2.02 -25.88 -6.20
N ALA A 149 0.71 -25.93 -6.00
CA ALA A 149 -0.26 -25.42 -6.99
C ALA A 149 -0.09 -23.92 -7.19
N ALA A 150 0.01 -23.15 -6.12
CA ALA A 150 0.18 -21.69 -6.20
C ALA A 150 1.49 -21.30 -6.92
N ILE A 151 2.59 -22.02 -6.67
CA ILE A 151 3.86 -21.78 -7.39
C ILE A 151 3.72 -22.13 -8.88
N ARG A 152 3.06 -23.22 -9.24
CA ARG A 152 2.81 -23.56 -10.66
C ARG A 152 2.00 -22.46 -11.35
N GLU A 153 0.94 -21.99 -10.72
CA GLU A 153 0.11 -20.88 -11.25
C GLU A 153 0.90 -19.57 -11.41
N MET A 154 1.75 -19.23 -10.43
CA MET A 154 2.62 -18.05 -10.52
C MET A 154 3.62 -18.16 -11.67
N LEU A 155 4.22 -19.35 -11.88
CA LEU A 155 5.16 -19.58 -12.98
C LEU A 155 4.45 -19.51 -14.34
N GLU A 156 3.24 -20.04 -14.46
CA GLU A 156 2.41 -19.92 -15.65
C GLU A 156 2.08 -18.45 -15.94
N ALA A 157 1.67 -17.67 -14.92
CA ALA A 157 1.43 -16.25 -15.07
C ALA A 157 2.67 -15.47 -15.56
N CYS A 158 3.88 -15.86 -15.11
CA CYS A 158 5.14 -15.28 -15.59
C CYS A 158 5.48 -15.63 -17.04
N ALA A 159 4.88 -16.67 -17.62
CA ALA A 159 5.12 -17.10 -18.98
C ALA A 159 4.16 -16.45 -20.00
N LEU A 160 3.13 -15.77 -19.54
CA LEU A 160 2.11 -15.17 -20.42
C LEU A 160 2.67 -13.97 -21.21
N PRO A 161 2.43 -13.91 -22.54
CA PRO A 161 3.10 -12.95 -23.43
C PRO A 161 2.77 -11.49 -23.17
N GLY A 162 1.56 -11.19 -22.66
CA GLY A 162 1.10 -9.83 -22.36
C GLY A 162 1.51 -9.32 -20.99
N LEU A 163 2.25 -10.11 -20.19
CA LEU A 163 2.65 -9.74 -18.84
C LEU A 163 4.18 -9.66 -18.70
N GLU A 164 4.62 -8.81 -17.80
CA GLU A 164 6.00 -8.72 -17.37
C GLU A 164 6.07 -8.73 -15.84
N MET A 165 6.54 -9.84 -15.28
CA MET A 165 6.70 -9.97 -13.83
C MET A 165 7.93 -9.17 -13.38
N THR A 166 7.68 -8.08 -12.64
CA THR A 166 8.72 -7.20 -12.09
C THR A 166 8.84 -7.32 -10.57
N GLY A 167 7.87 -7.93 -9.89
CA GLY A 167 7.95 -8.06 -8.43
C GLY A 167 7.10 -9.18 -7.83
N LEU A 168 7.36 -9.42 -6.56
CA LEU A 168 6.62 -10.35 -5.70
C LEU A 168 6.29 -9.67 -4.38
N PHE A 169 5.05 -9.81 -3.89
CA PHE A 169 4.68 -9.24 -2.60
C PHE A 169 3.63 -10.04 -1.84
N GLN A 170 3.61 -9.82 -0.54
CA GLN A 170 2.58 -10.32 0.37
C GLN A 170 2.08 -9.19 1.28
N HIS A 171 1.17 -9.46 2.18
CA HIS A 171 0.73 -8.55 3.23
C HIS A 171 0.52 -9.30 4.53
N PHE A 172 1.12 -8.81 5.61
CA PHE A 172 0.91 -9.37 6.94
C PHE A 172 -0.49 -9.07 7.45
N SER A 173 -1.11 -10.05 8.10
CA SER A 173 -2.46 -9.92 8.65
C SER A 173 -2.47 -9.20 9.99
N VAL A 174 -1.50 -9.55 10.85
CA VAL A 174 -1.48 -9.23 12.28
C VAL A 174 -0.10 -8.81 12.77
N ALA A 175 0.71 -8.18 11.88
CA ALA A 175 2.05 -7.70 12.27
C ALA A 175 2.02 -6.55 13.31
N ASP A 176 0.86 -5.99 13.57
CA ASP A 176 0.58 -4.94 14.55
C ASP A 176 -0.04 -5.47 15.85
N ASP A 177 0.04 -6.78 16.08
CA ASP A 177 -0.43 -7.46 17.27
C ASP A 177 0.75 -8.15 17.97
N THR A 178 0.84 -8.02 19.29
CA THR A 178 1.94 -8.53 20.12
C THR A 178 1.62 -9.84 20.83
N ALA A 179 0.40 -10.39 20.67
CA ALA A 179 0.04 -11.70 21.22
C ALA A 179 0.95 -12.79 20.63
N PRO A 180 1.47 -13.73 21.44
CA PRO A 180 2.43 -14.72 20.98
C PRO A 180 1.99 -15.52 19.76
N GLU A 181 0.71 -15.87 19.65
CA GLU A 181 0.11 -16.56 18.53
C GLU A 181 0.12 -15.70 17.24
N ASN A 182 -0.09 -14.38 17.35
CA ASN A 182 -0.08 -13.46 16.21
C ASN A 182 1.35 -13.14 15.75
N VAL A 183 2.29 -13.05 16.69
CA VAL A 183 3.73 -12.97 16.37
C VAL A 183 4.20 -14.22 15.64
N ALA A 184 3.82 -15.42 16.13
CA ALA A 184 4.13 -16.69 15.48
C ALA A 184 3.51 -16.76 14.07
N TYR A 185 2.24 -16.35 13.91
CA TYR A 185 1.55 -16.32 12.63
C TYR A 185 2.24 -15.39 11.62
N THR A 186 2.68 -14.21 12.06
CA THR A 186 3.42 -13.26 11.25
C THR A 186 4.75 -13.84 10.77
N ALA A 187 5.47 -14.56 11.66
CA ALA A 187 6.70 -15.27 11.30
C ALA A 187 6.45 -16.41 10.28
N GLU A 188 5.36 -17.17 10.44
CA GLU A 188 4.95 -18.19 9.46
C GLU A 188 4.62 -17.58 8.10
N GLN A 189 3.90 -16.44 8.05
CA GLN A 189 3.64 -15.72 6.80
C GLN A 189 4.94 -15.31 6.11
N HIS A 190 5.91 -14.79 6.87
CA HIS A 190 7.22 -14.42 6.35
C HIS A 190 7.98 -15.63 5.80
N ALA A 191 8.09 -16.72 6.58
CA ALA A 191 8.77 -17.94 6.14
C ALA A 191 8.18 -18.52 4.84
N LEU A 192 6.85 -18.52 4.71
CA LEU A 192 6.15 -18.99 3.52
C LEU A 192 6.44 -18.08 2.32
N PHE A 193 6.53 -16.77 2.53
CA PHE A 193 6.88 -15.80 1.50
C PHE A 193 8.32 -15.98 1.00
N VAL A 194 9.28 -16.18 1.91
CA VAL A 194 10.68 -16.49 1.59
C VAL A 194 10.78 -17.78 0.78
N LYS A 195 10.03 -18.81 1.18
CA LYS A 195 9.96 -20.09 0.44
C LYS A 195 9.46 -19.88 -0.99
N ALA A 196 8.43 -19.04 -1.17
CA ALA A 196 7.89 -18.73 -2.50
C ALA A 196 8.91 -17.99 -3.39
N PHE A 197 9.61 -17.00 -2.82
CA PHE A 197 10.70 -16.31 -3.55
C PHE A 197 11.76 -17.29 -4.05
N HIS A 198 12.25 -18.20 -3.19
CA HIS A 198 13.26 -19.18 -3.58
C HIS A 198 12.74 -20.19 -4.61
N ALA A 199 11.46 -20.57 -4.55
CA ALA A 199 10.86 -21.47 -5.54
C ALA A 199 10.79 -20.80 -6.93
N LEU A 200 10.37 -19.55 -7.01
CA LEU A 200 10.35 -18.77 -8.26
C LEU A 200 11.78 -18.58 -8.81
N LYS A 201 12.74 -18.23 -7.94
CA LYS A 201 14.15 -18.08 -8.32
C LYS A 201 14.74 -19.39 -8.87
N ALA A 202 14.49 -20.51 -8.22
CA ALA A 202 14.95 -21.82 -8.67
C ALA A 202 14.38 -22.22 -10.04
N ALA A 203 13.16 -21.76 -10.37
CA ALA A 203 12.55 -21.93 -11.68
C ALA A 203 12.98 -20.87 -12.72
N GLY A 204 14.00 -20.06 -12.44
CA GLY A 204 14.50 -19.02 -13.35
C GLY A 204 13.60 -17.79 -13.50
N ARG A 205 12.68 -17.59 -12.54
CA ARG A 205 11.76 -16.44 -12.50
C ARG A 205 12.00 -15.59 -11.25
N GLU A 206 13.25 -15.11 -11.08
CA GLU A 206 13.61 -14.28 -9.93
C GLU A 206 12.97 -12.89 -10.01
N PRO A 207 12.14 -12.49 -9.03
CA PRO A 207 11.54 -11.14 -8.98
C PRO A 207 12.62 -10.05 -8.84
N ALA A 208 12.50 -8.97 -9.62
CA ALA A 208 13.41 -7.83 -9.50
C ALA A 208 13.16 -7.04 -8.21
N LEU A 209 11.91 -7.00 -7.73
CA LEU A 209 11.51 -6.32 -6.50
C LEU A 209 10.68 -7.23 -5.60
N VAL A 210 10.98 -7.22 -4.31
CA VAL A 210 10.30 -8.06 -3.31
C VAL A 210 9.84 -7.19 -2.15
N HIS A 211 8.57 -7.32 -1.72
CA HIS A 211 8.09 -6.49 -0.63
C HIS A 211 7.04 -7.18 0.25
N CYS A 212 7.32 -7.26 1.55
CA CYS A 212 6.44 -7.87 2.55
C CYS A 212 5.95 -6.86 3.59
N ASP A 213 6.76 -5.90 4.01
CA ASP A 213 6.51 -5.06 5.17
C ASP A 213 5.42 -4.00 4.90
N ASN A 214 4.45 -3.97 5.81
CA ASN A 214 3.50 -2.87 5.98
C ASN A 214 4.03 -1.87 7.04
N SER A 215 3.19 -0.98 7.55
CA SER A 215 3.58 0.00 8.58
C SER A 215 4.15 -0.65 9.83
N ALA A 216 3.53 -1.72 10.33
CA ALA A 216 4.01 -2.45 11.49
C ALA A 216 5.30 -3.23 11.17
N GLY A 217 5.36 -3.94 10.03
CA GLY A 217 6.52 -4.71 9.62
C GLY A 217 7.80 -3.87 9.59
N VAL A 218 7.80 -2.73 8.91
CA VAL A 218 8.99 -1.86 8.81
C VAL A 218 9.43 -1.29 10.16
N MET A 219 8.49 -1.10 11.09
CA MET A 219 8.79 -0.51 12.40
C MET A 219 9.25 -1.54 13.43
N LEU A 220 8.66 -2.72 13.44
CA LEU A 220 8.93 -3.77 14.43
C LEU A 220 10.05 -4.72 14.01
N HIS A 221 10.20 -4.97 12.71
CA HIS A 221 11.10 -5.96 12.16
C HIS A 221 12.13 -5.33 11.19
N PRO A 222 13.05 -4.46 11.69
CA PRO A 222 14.00 -3.75 10.82
C PRO A 222 15.00 -4.70 10.14
N ASP A 223 15.18 -5.91 10.68
CA ASP A 223 16.07 -6.93 10.14
C ASP A 223 15.41 -7.75 9.03
N TRP A 224 14.08 -7.64 8.89
CA TRP A 224 13.42 -8.15 7.71
C TRP A 224 13.79 -7.28 6.50
N PRO A 225 13.96 -7.87 5.39
CA PRO A 225 13.56 -9.21 4.95
C PRO A 225 14.67 -10.27 5.11
N GLU A 226 14.72 -10.93 6.24
CA GLU A 226 15.63 -12.08 6.43
C GLU A 226 15.31 -13.18 5.40
N GLY A 227 16.36 -13.79 4.83
CA GLY A 227 16.21 -14.83 3.81
C GLY A 227 15.88 -14.33 2.40
N LEU A 228 15.81 -13.02 2.19
CA LEU A 228 15.59 -12.36 0.89
C LEU A 228 16.79 -11.47 0.53
N PRO A 229 17.05 -11.22 -0.78
CA PRO A 229 18.11 -10.30 -1.20
C PRO A 229 17.72 -8.86 -0.84
N ARG A 230 18.40 -8.27 0.17
CA ARG A 230 18.04 -6.98 0.74
C ARG A 230 18.03 -5.85 -0.30
N GLU A 231 18.90 -5.90 -1.28
CA GLU A 231 19.00 -4.96 -2.40
C GLU A 231 17.79 -4.96 -3.34
N ARG A 232 16.96 -6.01 -3.27
CA ARG A 232 15.71 -6.14 -4.03
C ARG A 232 14.47 -5.90 -3.18
N CYS A 233 14.66 -5.57 -1.91
CA CYS A 233 13.55 -5.42 -0.98
C CYS A 233 13.07 -3.98 -0.88
N MET A 234 11.78 -3.83 -0.56
CA MET A 234 11.10 -2.54 -0.38
C MET A 234 10.04 -2.68 0.72
N ALA A 235 9.85 -1.65 1.53
CA ALA A 235 8.73 -1.59 2.48
C ALA A 235 7.59 -0.71 1.97
N ARG A 236 6.35 -1.00 2.43
CA ARG A 236 5.13 -0.28 2.05
C ARG A 236 4.44 0.34 3.26
N PRO A 237 5.05 1.38 3.88
CA PRO A 237 4.37 2.10 4.95
C PRO A 237 3.11 2.80 4.41
N GLY A 238 2.05 2.75 5.20
CA GLY A 238 0.77 3.40 4.91
C GLY A 238 0.34 4.28 6.05
N ILE A 239 -0.53 3.79 6.93
CA ILE A 239 -1.20 4.58 7.96
C ILE A 239 -0.23 5.38 8.85
N ILE A 240 0.94 4.84 9.14
CA ILE A 240 1.95 5.47 9.98
C ILE A 240 2.50 6.78 9.37
N LEU A 241 2.52 6.90 8.03
CA LEU A 241 2.93 8.12 7.35
C LEU A 241 2.02 9.30 7.65
N TYR A 242 0.76 9.01 8.01
CA TYR A 242 -0.27 10.01 8.33
C TYR A 242 -0.37 10.28 9.83
N GLY A 243 0.54 9.70 10.63
CA GLY A 243 0.68 9.98 12.06
C GLY A 243 -0.17 9.09 12.97
N TYR A 244 -0.66 7.96 12.44
CA TYR A 244 -1.42 6.99 13.22
C TYR A 244 -0.61 5.71 13.42
N ASP A 245 -0.60 5.22 14.65
CA ASP A 245 -0.02 3.92 14.95
C ASP A 245 -0.85 2.81 14.27
N PRO A 246 -0.23 1.67 13.92
CA PRO A 246 -0.91 0.58 13.22
C PRO A 246 -2.06 -0.04 14.02
N SER A 247 -1.92 -0.09 15.34
CA SER A 247 -2.93 -0.59 16.29
C SER A 247 -2.81 0.10 17.64
N ASP A 248 -3.74 -0.16 18.55
CA ASP A 248 -3.66 0.30 19.93
C ASP A 248 -2.58 -0.42 20.75
N GLU A 249 -2.18 -1.61 20.34
CA GLU A 249 -1.17 -2.43 20.99
C GLU A 249 0.26 -2.05 20.62
N VAL A 250 0.45 -1.54 19.39
CA VAL A 250 1.74 -1.13 18.85
C VAL A 250 1.76 0.38 18.69
N ARG A 251 2.23 1.06 19.73
CA ARG A 251 2.32 2.53 19.79
C ARG A 251 3.78 2.98 19.79
N PHE A 252 4.13 3.82 18.84
CA PHE A 252 5.48 4.37 18.75
C PHE A 252 5.62 5.75 19.40
N GLY A 253 4.52 6.48 19.61
CA GLY A 253 4.45 7.72 20.38
C GLY A 253 5.24 8.91 19.79
N ARG A 254 5.72 8.82 18.56
CA ARG A 254 6.57 9.85 17.93
C ARG A 254 6.02 10.40 16.62
N PHE A 255 5.03 9.74 16.03
CA PHE A 255 4.42 10.22 14.80
C PHE A 255 3.45 11.37 15.06
N LYS A 256 3.37 12.30 14.12
CA LYS A 256 2.55 13.50 14.21
C LYS A 256 1.29 13.32 13.39
N PRO A 257 0.08 13.45 13.98
CA PRO A 257 -1.16 13.48 13.20
C PRO A 257 -1.09 14.54 12.10
N VAL A 258 -1.38 14.13 10.87
CA VAL A 258 -1.28 15.01 9.70
C VAL A 258 -2.58 15.78 9.47
N MET A 259 -3.73 15.23 9.88
CA MET A 259 -5.04 15.85 9.69
C MET A 259 -5.57 16.43 10.99
N THR A 260 -6.10 17.65 10.91
CA THR A 260 -6.89 18.27 11.96
C THR A 260 -8.25 18.66 11.40
N LEU A 261 -9.33 18.10 11.92
CA LEU A 261 -10.69 18.52 11.59
C LEU A 261 -11.06 19.73 12.45
N LYS A 262 -11.48 20.81 11.79
CA LYS A 262 -11.89 22.07 12.44
C LYS A 262 -13.31 22.46 12.08
N THR A 263 -13.96 23.13 13.02
CA THR A 263 -15.29 23.71 12.84
C THR A 263 -15.40 25.03 13.59
N VAL A 264 -16.42 25.79 13.31
CA VAL A 264 -16.79 27.01 14.05
C VAL A 264 -18.07 26.77 14.84
N VAL A 265 -18.16 27.38 16.02
CA VAL A 265 -19.40 27.39 16.80
C VAL A 265 -20.33 28.43 16.18
N SER A 266 -21.41 27.97 15.59
CA SER A 266 -22.39 28.86 14.92
C SER A 266 -23.44 29.46 15.88
N MET A 267 -23.69 28.83 17.02
CA MET A 267 -24.65 29.31 18.03
C MET A 267 -24.34 28.74 19.41
N ILE A 268 -24.45 29.59 20.43
CA ILE A 268 -24.42 29.20 21.84
C ILE A 268 -25.74 29.67 22.48
N LYS A 269 -26.39 28.78 23.22
CA LYS A 269 -27.59 29.11 24.01
C LYS A 269 -27.65 28.29 25.29
N GLU A 270 -28.23 28.90 26.33
CA GLU A 270 -28.55 28.18 27.55
C GLU A 270 -29.80 27.31 27.35
N MET A 271 -29.75 26.08 27.83
CA MET A 271 -30.89 25.16 27.78
C MET A 271 -31.03 24.43 29.11
N GLN A 272 -32.28 24.15 29.52
CA GLN A 272 -32.56 23.30 30.67
C GLN A 272 -32.16 21.86 30.34
N ILE A 273 -31.61 21.13 31.33
CA ILE A 273 -31.25 19.72 31.21
C ILE A 273 -32.46 18.90 30.73
N GLY A 274 -32.23 17.99 29.80
CA GLY A 274 -33.26 17.11 29.22
C GLY A 274 -34.03 17.70 28.03
N ARG A 275 -33.72 18.91 27.57
CA ARG A 275 -34.34 19.54 26.39
C ARG A 275 -33.43 19.67 25.20
N ALA A 276 -32.23 19.16 25.28
CA ALA A 276 -31.31 19.17 24.14
C ALA A 276 -31.61 18.01 23.17
N SER A 277 -31.49 18.26 21.87
CA SER A 277 -31.55 17.26 20.81
C SER A 277 -30.24 16.43 20.76
N CYS A 278 -29.76 16.00 21.91
CA CYS A 278 -28.55 15.18 22.01
C CYS A 278 -28.91 13.70 21.96
N ARG A 279 -28.30 12.94 21.10
CA ARG A 279 -28.49 11.49 21.02
C ARG A 279 -27.64 10.71 22.04
N GLU A 280 -26.67 11.39 22.66
CA GLU A 280 -25.88 10.82 23.76
C GLU A 280 -26.29 11.43 25.07
N ARG A 281 -26.48 10.59 26.11
CA ARG A 281 -26.63 11.07 27.48
C ARG A 281 -25.24 11.44 28.00
N VAL A 282 -25.04 12.70 28.21
CA VAL A 282 -23.89 13.21 28.96
C VAL A 282 -24.11 12.92 30.45
#